data_16d2aba499465772cfb64906ecfa32c8
#
_entry.id   16d2aba499465772cfb64906ecfa32c8
#
_cell.length_a   1.000
_cell.length_b   1.000
_cell.length_c   1.000
_cell.angle_alpha   90.00
_cell.angle_beta   90.00
_cell.angle_gamma   90.00
#
_symmetry.space_group_name_H-M   'P 1'
#
loop_
_entity.id
_entity.type
_entity.pdbx_description
1 polymer ?
#
loop_
_entity_poly.entity_id
_entity_poly.type
_entity_poly.pdbx_seq_one_letter_code
_entity_poly.pdbx_strand_id
1 'polypeptide(L)'
;MKWIFCIPLFFILNCFAQDVNKLNKAGEKQGSWTGYYENSYSKRYQGYFDNGKPTGRFTYYALEGHINSIVDFINDSISDVQMFHDNGTIMAEGKYLNKLKTGKWFIYSRNDYLLNIFTYHKGALEGTQYTYHPKFDDYEKLKVMEQYECKGGLKHGLWKEFNKLGRVKSEGYFVDGAKEGVFTYYFANGSIEMKGPFEKDVKNGDWFFYNGETSNMDKLTYVNGEVYVPKDDK
;
A
#
# COMPACT_ATOMS: atom_id res chain seq x y z
N MET A 1 74.51 -12.01 -20.79
CA MET A 1 73.76 -11.97 -19.46
C MET A 1 73.09 -10.60 -19.36
N LYS A 2 71.77 -10.52 -19.70
CA LYS A 2 71.03 -9.27 -19.67
C LYS A 2 70.21 -9.26 -18.34
N TRP A 3 70.48 -8.30 -17.48
CA TRP A 3 69.74 -8.09 -16.25
C TRP A 3 68.48 -7.29 -16.56
N ILE A 4 67.29 -7.88 -16.33
CA ILE A 4 66.00 -7.19 -16.43
C ILE A 4 65.70 -6.67 -15.02
N PHE A 5 65.77 -5.36 -14.85
CA PHE A 5 65.28 -4.68 -13.65
C PHE A 5 63.76 -4.61 -13.70
N CYS A 6 63.07 -5.42 -12.89
CA CYS A 6 61.65 -5.24 -12.57
C CYS A 6 61.48 -4.09 -11.57
N ILE A 7 60.93 -2.96 -12.00
CA ILE A 7 60.52 -1.88 -11.14
C ILE A 7 59.13 -2.25 -10.58
N PRO A 8 58.94 -2.41 -9.27
CA PRO A 8 57.59 -2.61 -8.71
C PRO A 8 56.80 -1.32 -8.82
N LEU A 9 55.73 -1.35 -9.62
CA LEU A 9 54.78 -0.28 -9.72
C LEU A 9 53.94 -0.27 -8.41
N PHE A 10 54.30 0.57 -7.45
CA PHE A 10 53.46 0.83 -6.27
C PHE A 10 52.20 1.60 -6.70
N PHE A 11 51.08 0.90 -6.83
CA PHE A 11 49.78 1.54 -6.85
C PHE A 11 49.51 2.11 -5.46
N ILE A 12 49.71 3.41 -5.28
CA ILE A 12 49.24 4.15 -4.12
C ILE A 12 47.71 4.24 -4.27
N LEU A 13 46.97 3.31 -3.64
CA LEU A 13 45.56 3.47 -3.39
C LEU A 13 45.40 4.66 -2.45
N ASN A 14 45.16 5.85 -3.01
CA ASN A 14 44.66 6.98 -2.25
C ASN A 14 43.28 6.61 -1.72
N CYS A 15 43.23 6.00 -0.55
CA CYS A 15 42.03 5.87 0.24
C CYS A 15 41.69 7.29 0.75
N PHE A 16 40.95 8.06 -0.05
CA PHE A 16 40.36 9.29 0.45
C PHE A 16 39.38 8.90 1.55
N ALA A 17 39.77 9.11 2.79
CA ALA A 17 38.83 9.07 3.90
C ALA A 17 37.71 10.07 3.54
N GLN A 18 36.54 9.55 3.21
CA GLN A 18 35.41 10.39 2.85
C GLN A 18 35.00 11.11 4.14
N ASP A 19 35.26 12.41 4.17
CA ASP A 19 34.93 13.25 5.32
C ASP A 19 33.42 13.22 5.58
N VAL A 20 33.01 12.64 6.68
CA VAL A 20 31.62 12.45 7.07
C VAL A 20 31.18 13.60 7.96
N ASN A 21 29.92 14.05 7.84
CA ASN A 21 29.30 15.06 8.70
C ASN A 21 29.92 16.47 8.60
N LYS A 22 30.27 16.89 7.39
CA LYS A 22 30.78 18.26 7.14
C LYS A 22 29.64 19.26 6.92
N LEU A 23 29.91 20.49 7.37
CA LEU A 23 29.09 21.64 7.03
C LEU A 23 29.78 22.47 5.93
N ASN A 24 28.98 23.10 5.07
CA ASN A 24 29.48 24.10 4.13
C ASN A 24 29.75 25.45 4.80
N LYS A 25 30.19 26.46 4.03
CA LYS A 25 30.47 27.81 4.55
C LYS A 25 29.25 28.51 5.16
N ALA A 26 28.04 28.10 4.77
CA ALA A 26 26.79 28.64 5.31
C ALA A 26 26.30 27.88 6.57
N GLY A 27 27.05 26.87 7.04
CA GLY A 27 26.65 26.06 8.19
C GLY A 27 25.64 24.96 7.86
N GLU A 28 25.45 24.65 6.56
CA GLU A 28 24.50 23.63 6.10
C GLU A 28 25.20 22.30 5.87
N LYS A 29 24.46 21.19 6.01
CA LYS A 29 24.99 19.84 5.77
C LYS A 29 25.48 19.69 4.32
N GLN A 30 26.69 19.13 4.17
CA GLN A 30 27.30 18.90 2.86
C GLN A 30 28.02 17.56 2.82
N GLY A 31 27.88 16.82 1.70
CA GLY A 31 28.57 15.54 1.52
C GLY A 31 27.89 14.39 2.27
N SER A 32 28.68 13.35 2.57
CA SER A 32 28.20 12.16 3.28
C SER A 32 27.88 12.45 4.73
N TRP A 33 26.71 12.00 5.19
CA TRP A 33 26.21 12.21 6.55
C TRP A 33 25.72 10.90 7.17
N THR A 34 26.06 10.73 8.46
CA THR A 34 25.51 9.70 9.33
C THR A 34 24.90 10.38 10.55
N GLY A 35 23.61 10.19 10.77
CA GLY A 35 22.92 10.62 11.98
C GLY A 35 22.71 9.44 12.92
N TYR A 36 22.72 9.73 14.22
CA TYR A 36 22.54 8.73 15.29
C TYR A 36 21.27 9.02 16.08
N TYR A 37 20.76 8.02 16.76
CA TYR A 37 19.72 8.20 17.76
C TYR A 37 20.28 8.94 18.97
N GLU A 38 19.44 9.73 19.63
CA GLU A 38 19.82 10.47 20.82
C GLU A 38 20.29 9.53 21.92
N ASN A 39 21.41 9.89 22.58
CA ASN A 39 22.04 9.09 23.62
C ASN A 39 22.38 7.64 23.23
N SER A 40 22.64 7.39 21.94
CA SER A 40 22.93 6.06 21.41
C SER A 40 24.02 6.11 20.33
N TYR A 41 24.75 5.00 20.18
CA TYR A 41 25.66 4.76 19.05
C TYR A 41 24.95 4.13 17.85
N SER A 42 23.64 3.85 17.96
CA SER A 42 22.85 3.29 16.87
C SER A 42 22.63 4.34 15.78
N LYS A 43 22.95 3.98 14.53
CA LYS A 43 22.68 4.82 13.37
C LYS A 43 21.18 5.02 13.22
N ARG A 44 20.76 6.26 12.97
CA ARG A 44 19.38 6.62 12.61
C ARG A 44 19.20 6.76 11.11
N TYR A 45 20.19 7.36 10.43
CA TYR A 45 20.22 7.47 8.98
C TYR A 45 21.64 7.60 8.44
N GLN A 46 21.79 7.28 7.16
CA GLN A 46 22.98 7.53 6.37
C GLN A 46 22.57 8.01 4.99
N GLY A 47 23.22 9.05 4.45
CA GLY A 47 22.89 9.60 3.16
C GLY A 47 23.81 10.74 2.76
N TYR A 48 23.45 11.43 1.68
CA TYR A 48 24.24 12.55 1.13
C TYR A 48 23.40 13.83 1.14
N PHE A 49 24.01 14.94 1.58
CA PHE A 49 23.41 16.25 1.54
C PHE A 49 24.15 17.16 0.56
N ASP A 50 23.38 17.98 -0.15
CA ASP A 50 23.88 19.10 -0.94
C ASP A 50 23.20 20.39 -0.45
N ASN A 51 24.01 21.31 0.10
CA ASN A 51 23.55 22.59 0.67
C ASN A 51 22.30 22.42 1.57
N GLY A 52 22.41 21.54 2.58
CA GLY A 52 21.37 21.26 3.56
C GLY A 52 20.23 20.37 3.07
N LYS A 53 20.13 20.08 1.78
CA LYS A 53 19.08 19.25 1.19
C LYS A 53 19.54 17.79 1.02
N PRO A 54 18.70 16.81 1.38
CA PRO A 54 19.01 15.41 1.11
C PRO A 54 18.95 15.16 -0.40
N THR A 55 19.93 14.40 -0.93
CA THR A 55 20.00 14.02 -2.34
C THR A 55 20.49 12.59 -2.50
N GLY A 56 20.07 11.92 -3.59
CA GLY A 56 20.41 10.53 -3.84
C GLY A 56 19.83 9.60 -2.77
N ARG A 57 20.55 8.52 -2.45
CA ARG A 57 20.07 7.46 -1.56
C ARG A 57 20.28 7.79 -0.10
N PHE A 58 19.21 7.70 0.69
CA PHE A 58 19.20 7.67 2.15
C PHE A 58 18.76 6.32 2.66
N THR A 59 19.51 5.78 3.61
CA THR A 59 19.13 4.59 4.38
C THR A 59 18.79 5.00 5.79
N TYR A 60 17.59 4.68 6.24
CA TYR A 60 17.13 4.88 7.61
C TYR A 60 17.12 3.55 8.34
N TYR A 61 17.54 3.58 9.59
CA TYR A 61 17.68 2.40 10.44
C TYR A 61 16.72 2.50 11.62
N ALA A 62 16.23 1.37 12.10
CA ALA A 62 15.59 1.25 13.40
C ALA A 62 16.64 1.33 14.53
N LEU A 63 16.21 1.55 15.76
CA LEU A 63 17.10 1.63 16.92
C LEU A 63 17.91 0.33 17.11
N GLU A 64 17.30 -0.82 16.78
CA GLU A 64 17.90 -2.15 16.83
C GLU A 64 18.93 -2.40 15.72
N GLY A 65 19.06 -1.47 14.75
CA GLY A 65 20.10 -1.46 13.72
C GLY A 65 19.70 -2.07 12.38
N HIS A 66 18.51 -2.68 12.24
CA HIS A 66 18.03 -3.13 10.93
C HIS A 66 17.55 -1.96 10.06
N ILE A 67 17.54 -2.15 8.74
CA ILE A 67 17.05 -1.14 7.81
C ILE A 67 15.54 -1.00 7.99
N ASN A 68 15.09 0.22 8.25
CA ASN A 68 13.68 0.59 8.34
C ASN A 68 13.13 1.06 6.99
N SER A 69 13.90 1.93 6.29
CA SER A 69 13.52 2.40 4.97
C SER A 69 14.72 2.88 4.15
N ILE A 70 14.56 2.81 2.83
CA ILE A 70 15.45 3.41 1.84
C ILE A 70 14.63 4.46 1.09
N VAL A 71 15.20 5.66 0.94
CA VAL A 71 14.60 6.77 0.20
C VAL A 71 15.58 7.24 -0.84
N ASP A 72 15.22 7.15 -2.11
CA ASP A 72 15.99 7.70 -3.22
C ASP A 72 15.41 9.08 -3.60
N PHE A 73 16.08 10.16 -3.19
CA PHE A 73 15.71 11.52 -3.56
C PHE A 73 16.10 11.79 -5.02
N ILE A 74 15.10 11.83 -5.91
CA ILE A 74 15.29 12.09 -7.35
C ILE A 74 15.53 13.59 -7.57
N ASN A 75 14.75 14.42 -6.86
CA ASN A 75 14.90 15.87 -6.79
C ASN A 75 14.23 16.39 -5.51
N ASP A 76 14.15 17.72 -5.34
CA ASP A 76 13.57 18.37 -4.15
C ASP A 76 12.12 17.97 -3.86
N SER A 77 11.39 17.50 -4.85
CA SER A 77 9.96 17.20 -4.75
C SER A 77 9.62 15.73 -4.83
N ILE A 78 10.45 14.92 -5.52
CA ILE A 78 10.15 13.52 -5.85
C ILE A 78 11.13 12.60 -5.13
N SER A 79 10.62 11.57 -4.47
CA SER A 79 11.43 10.47 -3.96
C SER A 79 10.73 9.13 -4.16
N ASP A 80 11.54 8.10 -4.44
CA ASP A 80 11.14 6.70 -4.36
C ASP A 80 11.43 6.17 -2.95
N VAL A 81 10.53 5.35 -2.41
CA VAL A 81 10.64 4.85 -1.05
C VAL A 81 10.40 3.35 -1.01
N GLN A 82 11.27 2.66 -0.28
CA GLN A 82 11.08 1.27 0.16
C GLN A 82 11.12 1.24 1.68
N MET A 83 10.12 0.63 2.29
CA MET A 83 10.04 0.37 3.73
C MET A 83 10.19 -1.13 3.96
N PHE A 84 10.81 -1.52 5.07
CA PHE A 84 11.16 -2.91 5.34
C PHE A 84 10.55 -3.40 6.64
N HIS A 85 10.21 -4.68 6.67
CA HIS A 85 9.96 -5.43 7.89
C HIS A 85 11.29 -5.62 8.65
N ASP A 86 11.21 -5.96 9.91
CA ASP A 86 12.38 -6.26 10.76
C ASP A 86 13.22 -7.48 10.27
N ASN A 87 12.60 -8.40 9.51
CA ASN A 87 13.29 -9.52 8.86
C ASN A 87 13.98 -9.14 7.53
N GLY A 88 13.92 -7.87 7.11
CA GLY A 88 14.57 -7.33 5.91
C GLY A 88 13.78 -7.49 4.61
N THR A 89 12.60 -8.11 4.62
CA THR A 89 11.72 -8.14 3.44
C THR A 89 11.03 -6.79 3.26
N ILE A 90 10.65 -6.46 2.02
CA ILE A 90 9.92 -5.21 1.72
C ILE A 90 8.54 -5.27 2.38
N MET A 91 8.20 -4.23 3.12
CA MET A 91 6.88 -4.01 3.71
C MET A 91 6.00 -3.15 2.80
N ALA A 92 6.58 -2.10 2.23
CA ALA A 92 5.86 -1.18 1.35
C ALA A 92 6.83 -0.46 0.42
N GLU A 93 6.37 -0.16 -0.81
CA GLU A 93 7.11 0.69 -1.73
C GLU A 93 6.20 1.59 -2.54
N GLY A 94 6.72 2.75 -2.94
CA GLY A 94 5.98 3.74 -3.72
C GLY A 94 6.73 5.05 -3.87
N LYS A 95 5.99 6.08 -4.28
CA LYS A 95 6.55 7.41 -4.55
C LYS A 95 5.95 8.47 -3.64
N TYR A 96 6.78 9.44 -3.28
CA TYR A 96 6.33 10.72 -2.73
C TYR A 96 6.51 11.83 -3.76
N LEU A 97 5.54 12.73 -3.80
CA LEU A 97 5.62 14.02 -4.47
C LEU A 97 5.32 15.11 -3.44
N ASN A 98 6.26 16.01 -3.20
CA ASN A 98 6.16 17.05 -2.16
C ASN A 98 5.80 16.47 -0.78
N LYS A 99 6.44 15.35 -0.39
CA LYS A 99 6.23 14.61 0.86
C LYS A 99 4.85 13.96 1.01
N LEU A 100 4.02 13.95 -0.03
CA LEU A 100 2.72 13.28 -0.07
C LEU A 100 2.80 12.03 -0.95
N LYS A 101 2.17 10.94 -0.51
CA LYS A 101 2.07 9.71 -1.32
C LYS A 101 1.43 10.03 -2.67
N THR A 102 1.99 9.47 -3.76
CA THR A 102 1.47 9.62 -5.13
C THR A 102 1.65 8.35 -5.93
N GLY A 103 0.77 8.13 -6.92
CA GLY A 103 0.80 6.94 -7.76
C GLY A 103 0.51 5.65 -6.98
N LYS A 104 0.98 4.53 -7.51
CA LYS A 104 0.77 3.22 -6.90
C LYS A 104 1.73 2.98 -5.75
N TRP A 105 1.18 2.43 -4.67
CA TRP A 105 1.88 1.92 -3.51
C TRP A 105 1.59 0.44 -3.38
N PHE A 106 2.64 -0.36 -3.26
CA PHE A 106 2.59 -1.80 -3.09
C PHE A 106 2.86 -2.13 -1.63
N ILE A 107 2.04 -2.99 -1.04
CA ILE A 107 2.17 -3.41 0.36
C ILE A 107 2.34 -4.93 0.37
N TYR A 108 3.34 -5.40 1.11
CA TYR A 108 3.71 -6.82 1.16
C TYR A 108 3.64 -7.36 2.58
N SER A 109 3.43 -8.67 2.68
CA SER A 109 3.55 -9.42 3.92
C SER A 109 5.02 -9.65 4.30
N ARG A 110 5.27 -10.14 5.53
CA ARG A 110 6.61 -10.57 5.98
C ARG A 110 7.22 -11.70 5.14
N ASN A 111 6.40 -12.45 4.40
CA ASN A 111 6.82 -13.51 3.48
C ASN A 111 6.92 -13.02 2.03
N ASP A 112 6.99 -11.72 1.81
CA ASP A 112 7.13 -11.06 0.50
C ASP A 112 5.95 -11.29 -0.46
N TYR A 113 4.77 -11.63 0.07
CA TYR A 113 3.54 -11.73 -0.74
C TYR A 113 2.83 -10.39 -0.83
N LEU A 114 2.47 -9.99 -2.05
CA LEU A 114 1.70 -8.76 -2.30
C LEU A 114 0.32 -8.86 -1.62
N LEU A 115 0.01 -7.88 -0.77
CA LEU A 115 -1.26 -7.78 -0.04
C LEU A 115 -2.18 -6.71 -0.63
N ASN A 116 -1.62 -5.55 -1.00
CA ASN A 116 -2.41 -4.42 -1.47
C ASN A 116 -1.69 -3.66 -2.58
N ILE A 117 -2.48 -3.10 -3.49
CA ILE A 117 -2.06 -2.01 -4.38
C ILE A 117 -2.99 -0.84 -4.11
N PHE A 118 -2.44 0.21 -3.51
CA PHE A 118 -3.15 1.44 -3.24
C PHE A 118 -2.70 2.54 -4.21
N THR A 119 -3.65 3.27 -4.78
CA THR A 119 -3.37 4.40 -5.66
C THR A 119 -3.64 5.69 -4.90
N TYR A 120 -2.64 6.57 -4.87
CA TYR A 120 -2.70 7.86 -4.16
C TYR A 120 -2.61 9.04 -5.13
N HIS A 121 -3.35 10.09 -4.81
CA HIS A 121 -3.18 11.42 -5.39
C HIS A 121 -3.12 12.44 -4.26
N LYS A 122 -2.03 13.24 -4.21
CA LYS A 122 -1.81 14.26 -3.16
C LYS A 122 -2.02 13.72 -1.73
N GLY A 123 -1.59 12.49 -1.47
CA GLY A 123 -1.66 11.86 -0.15
C GLY A 123 -2.98 11.16 0.18
N ALA A 124 -4.05 11.35 -0.59
CA ALA A 124 -5.33 10.68 -0.42
C ALA A 124 -5.45 9.48 -1.38
N LEU A 125 -6.21 8.45 -0.98
CA LEU A 125 -6.58 7.35 -1.87
C LEU A 125 -7.46 7.90 -2.99
N GLU A 126 -7.12 7.57 -4.24
CA GLU A 126 -7.81 8.06 -5.44
C GLU A 126 -7.79 6.97 -6.52
N GLY A 127 -8.93 6.75 -7.20
CA GLY A 127 -9.07 5.72 -8.23
C GLY A 127 -9.15 4.31 -7.64
N THR A 128 -8.80 3.29 -8.44
CA THR A 128 -8.99 1.88 -8.09
C THR A 128 -7.96 1.36 -7.09
N GLN A 129 -8.43 0.68 -6.06
CA GLN A 129 -7.67 0.03 -5.00
C GLN A 129 -7.84 -1.48 -5.11
N TYR A 130 -6.81 -2.23 -4.76
CA TYR A 130 -6.83 -3.70 -4.74
C TYR A 130 -6.33 -4.24 -3.42
N THR A 131 -7.04 -5.24 -2.89
CA THR A 131 -6.58 -6.10 -1.81
C THR A 131 -6.55 -7.54 -2.31
N TYR A 132 -5.54 -8.30 -1.93
CA TYR A 132 -5.34 -9.67 -2.37
C TYR A 132 -5.55 -10.66 -1.24
N HIS A 133 -6.01 -11.86 -1.57
CA HIS A 133 -6.04 -12.96 -0.62
C HIS A 133 -4.61 -13.29 -0.15
N PRO A 134 -4.40 -13.52 1.16
CA PRO A 134 -3.11 -13.99 1.63
C PRO A 134 -2.73 -15.31 0.93
N LYS A 135 -1.49 -15.39 0.46
CA LYS A 135 -0.90 -16.62 -0.04
C LYS A 135 -0.28 -17.41 1.10
N PHE A 136 -0.31 -18.73 0.98
CA PHE A 136 0.31 -19.63 1.95
C PHE A 136 1.53 -20.36 1.38
N ASP A 137 1.68 -20.38 0.04
CA ASP A 137 2.83 -20.94 -0.66
C ASP A 137 3.09 -20.21 -1.99
N ASP A 138 4.25 -20.47 -2.60
CA ASP A 138 4.68 -19.79 -3.83
C ASP A 138 3.96 -20.31 -5.09
N TYR A 139 3.30 -21.45 -5.02
CA TYR A 139 2.54 -22.05 -6.13
C TYR A 139 1.15 -21.44 -6.28
N GLU A 140 0.62 -20.80 -5.24
CA GLU A 140 -0.65 -20.10 -5.32
C GLU A 140 -0.57 -18.87 -6.23
N LYS A 141 -1.49 -18.78 -7.18
CA LYS A 141 -1.66 -17.57 -7.99
C LYS A 141 -2.26 -16.47 -7.14
N LEU A 142 -1.71 -15.26 -7.31
CA LEU A 142 -2.25 -14.06 -6.67
C LEU A 142 -3.73 -13.86 -7.09
N LYS A 143 -4.62 -13.74 -6.11
CA LYS A 143 -6.06 -13.56 -6.29
C LYS A 143 -6.53 -12.29 -5.62
N VAL A 144 -7.26 -11.47 -6.36
CA VAL A 144 -7.93 -10.29 -5.80
C VAL A 144 -8.97 -10.77 -4.78
N MET A 145 -8.97 -10.18 -3.61
CA MET A 145 -9.97 -10.35 -2.56
C MET A 145 -11.00 -9.22 -2.61
N GLU A 146 -10.53 -7.99 -2.76
CA GLU A 146 -11.39 -6.81 -2.82
C GLU A 146 -10.85 -5.83 -3.88
N GLN A 147 -11.74 -5.27 -4.67
CA GLN A 147 -11.48 -4.17 -5.60
C GLN A 147 -12.50 -3.08 -5.34
N TYR A 148 -12.04 -1.85 -5.20
CA TYR A 148 -12.94 -0.71 -4.97
C TYR A 148 -12.34 0.58 -5.48
N GLU A 149 -13.20 1.54 -5.73
CA GLU A 149 -12.81 2.88 -6.13
C GLU A 149 -12.82 3.83 -4.95
N CYS A 150 -11.88 4.77 -4.94
CA CYS A 150 -11.78 5.85 -3.97
C CYS A 150 -11.79 7.22 -4.65
N LYS A 151 -12.36 8.19 -3.94
CA LYS A 151 -12.29 9.60 -4.25
C LYS A 151 -12.03 10.38 -2.97
N GLY A 152 -10.94 11.17 -2.94
CA GLY A 152 -10.59 11.96 -1.78
C GLY A 152 -10.38 11.16 -0.48
N GLY A 153 -9.96 9.89 -0.57
CA GLY A 153 -9.70 9.00 0.55
C GLY A 153 -10.89 8.14 1.01
N LEU A 154 -12.08 8.37 0.47
CA LEU A 154 -13.30 7.61 0.79
C LEU A 154 -13.64 6.63 -0.33
N LYS A 155 -14.24 5.47 0.00
CA LYS A 155 -14.84 4.57 -1.01
C LYS A 155 -15.91 5.35 -1.77
N HIS A 156 -15.78 5.41 -3.10
CA HIS A 156 -16.71 6.13 -3.98
C HIS A 156 -16.67 5.50 -5.37
N GLY A 157 -17.74 4.84 -5.77
CA GLY A 157 -17.79 4.10 -7.03
C GLY A 157 -18.03 2.62 -6.83
N LEU A 158 -17.65 1.82 -7.81
CA LEU A 158 -17.84 0.37 -7.82
C LEU A 158 -16.99 -0.29 -6.73
N TRP A 159 -17.59 -1.29 -6.09
CA TRP A 159 -16.96 -2.16 -5.12
C TRP A 159 -17.26 -3.62 -5.44
N LYS A 160 -16.25 -4.49 -5.37
CA LYS A 160 -16.39 -5.94 -5.56
C LYS A 160 -15.54 -6.70 -4.54
N GLU A 161 -16.12 -7.76 -4.00
CA GLU A 161 -15.45 -8.77 -3.20
C GLU A 161 -15.38 -10.09 -3.97
N PHE A 162 -14.26 -10.81 -3.89
CA PHE A 162 -14.04 -12.07 -4.59
C PHE A 162 -13.66 -13.17 -3.60
N ASN A 163 -14.06 -14.40 -3.92
CA ASN A 163 -13.60 -15.58 -3.20
C ASN A 163 -12.20 -16.02 -3.67
N LYS A 164 -11.60 -16.99 -2.98
CA LYS A 164 -10.28 -17.55 -3.33
C LYS A 164 -10.20 -18.19 -4.72
N LEU A 165 -11.32 -18.52 -5.34
CA LEU A 165 -11.39 -19.01 -6.73
C LEU A 165 -11.40 -17.87 -7.75
N GLY A 166 -11.47 -16.59 -7.29
CA GLY A 166 -11.56 -15.41 -8.13
C GLY A 166 -12.96 -15.12 -8.66
N ARG A 167 -14.00 -15.77 -8.11
CA ARG A 167 -15.40 -15.49 -8.45
C ARG A 167 -15.91 -14.35 -7.57
N VAL A 168 -16.76 -13.49 -8.14
CA VAL A 168 -17.42 -12.44 -7.38
C VAL A 168 -18.27 -13.07 -6.28
N LYS A 169 -18.10 -12.61 -5.05
CA LYS A 169 -18.86 -12.98 -3.86
C LYS A 169 -19.93 -11.94 -3.56
N SER A 170 -19.57 -10.68 -3.76
CA SER A 170 -20.48 -9.54 -3.58
C SER A 170 -20.02 -8.35 -4.40
N GLU A 171 -20.98 -7.51 -4.82
CA GLU A 171 -20.70 -6.27 -5.51
C GLU A 171 -21.75 -5.20 -5.17
N GLY A 172 -21.40 -3.95 -5.33
CA GLY A 172 -22.25 -2.81 -5.07
C GLY A 172 -21.59 -1.49 -5.37
N TYR A 173 -22.17 -0.44 -4.86
CA TYR A 173 -21.71 0.93 -5.08
C TYR A 173 -21.57 1.69 -3.76
N PHE A 174 -20.55 2.52 -3.65
CA PHE A 174 -20.33 3.41 -2.51
C PHE A 174 -20.39 4.87 -2.95
N VAL A 175 -20.95 5.71 -2.10
CA VAL A 175 -20.94 7.16 -2.23
C VAL A 175 -20.40 7.73 -0.92
N ASP A 176 -19.29 8.47 -1.00
CA ASP A 176 -18.63 9.14 0.13
C ASP A 176 -18.44 8.24 1.38
N GLY A 177 -18.06 6.98 1.12
CA GLY A 177 -17.76 5.98 2.13
C GLY A 177 -18.93 5.09 2.56
N ALA A 178 -20.17 5.44 2.20
CA ALA A 178 -21.38 4.70 2.55
C ALA A 178 -21.87 3.83 1.38
N LYS A 179 -22.47 2.68 1.68
CA LYS A 179 -23.16 1.84 0.69
C LYS A 179 -24.37 2.57 0.15
N GLU A 180 -24.49 2.57 -1.20
CA GLU A 180 -25.58 3.24 -1.89
C GLU A 180 -26.06 2.40 -3.08
N GLY A 181 -27.40 2.36 -3.32
CA GLY A 181 -27.98 1.60 -4.41
C GLY A 181 -27.95 0.07 -4.21
N VAL A 182 -28.09 -0.69 -5.30
CA VAL A 182 -28.24 -2.14 -5.21
C VAL A 182 -26.92 -2.84 -4.92
N PHE A 183 -26.91 -3.65 -3.87
CA PHE A 183 -25.87 -4.63 -3.57
C PHE A 183 -26.37 -6.02 -3.94
N THR A 184 -25.49 -6.80 -4.58
CA THR A 184 -25.74 -8.19 -4.97
C THR A 184 -24.74 -9.09 -4.31
N TYR A 185 -25.21 -10.19 -3.73
CA TYR A 185 -24.42 -11.25 -3.11
C TYR A 185 -24.65 -12.55 -3.88
N TYR A 186 -23.61 -13.38 -3.97
CA TYR A 186 -23.60 -14.56 -4.80
C TYR A 186 -23.21 -15.80 -4.00
N PHE A 187 -23.88 -16.92 -4.30
CA PHE A 187 -23.43 -18.24 -3.88
C PHE A 187 -22.08 -18.62 -4.49
N ALA A 188 -21.43 -19.64 -3.94
CA ALA A 188 -20.15 -20.14 -4.43
C ALA A 188 -20.19 -20.64 -5.89
N ASN A 189 -21.36 -21.07 -6.38
CA ASN A 189 -21.60 -21.49 -7.77
C ASN A 189 -21.75 -20.28 -8.73
N GLY A 190 -21.89 -19.05 -8.20
CA GLY A 190 -22.04 -17.80 -8.95
C GLY A 190 -23.50 -17.39 -9.20
N SER A 191 -24.50 -18.16 -8.73
CA SER A 191 -25.89 -17.70 -8.74
C SER A 191 -26.12 -16.63 -7.67
N ILE A 192 -27.13 -15.78 -7.87
CA ILE A 192 -27.48 -14.74 -6.90
C ILE A 192 -28.03 -15.40 -5.63
N GLU A 193 -27.50 -15.03 -4.48
CA GLU A 193 -27.99 -15.40 -3.16
C GLU A 193 -29.01 -14.38 -2.65
N MET A 194 -28.65 -13.11 -2.69
CA MET A 194 -29.56 -12.02 -2.33
C MET A 194 -29.15 -10.71 -3.02
N LYS A 195 -30.13 -9.84 -3.21
CA LYS A 195 -29.88 -8.47 -3.68
C LYS A 195 -30.92 -7.50 -3.16
N GLY A 196 -30.51 -6.27 -2.99
CA GLY A 196 -31.42 -5.19 -2.60
C GLY A 196 -30.66 -3.88 -2.39
N PRO A 197 -31.42 -2.79 -2.24
CA PRO A 197 -30.83 -1.46 -2.12
C PRO A 197 -30.38 -1.15 -0.68
N PHE A 198 -29.25 -0.42 -0.60
CA PHE A 198 -28.84 0.34 0.55
C PHE A 198 -29.05 1.83 0.29
N GLU A 199 -29.35 2.55 1.33
CA GLU A 199 -29.35 4.00 1.41
C GLU A 199 -28.49 4.40 2.62
N LYS A 200 -27.33 5.00 2.41
CA LYS A 200 -26.36 5.40 3.45
C LYS A 200 -26.07 4.25 4.45
N ASP A 201 -25.62 3.11 3.95
CA ASP A 201 -25.33 1.86 4.71
C ASP A 201 -26.55 1.13 5.30
N VAL A 202 -27.75 1.65 5.16
CA VAL A 202 -28.98 1.07 5.73
C VAL A 202 -29.76 0.37 4.63
N LYS A 203 -30.24 -0.86 4.87
CA LYS A 203 -31.18 -1.53 3.96
C LYS A 203 -32.46 -0.70 3.85
N ASN A 204 -32.84 -0.35 2.60
CA ASN A 204 -34.06 0.43 2.37
C ASN A 204 -34.68 0.02 1.05
N GLY A 205 -35.97 -0.37 1.04
CA GLY A 205 -36.65 -0.90 -0.14
C GLY A 205 -36.71 -2.42 -0.20
N ASP A 206 -36.96 -2.96 -1.40
CA ASP A 206 -37.20 -4.38 -1.62
C ASP A 206 -35.92 -5.18 -1.72
N TRP A 207 -35.79 -6.18 -0.85
CA TRP A 207 -34.70 -7.15 -0.83
C TRP A 207 -35.22 -8.52 -1.27
N PHE A 208 -34.47 -9.17 -2.15
CA PHE A 208 -34.78 -10.45 -2.74
C PHE A 208 -33.77 -11.48 -2.25
N PHE A 209 -34.26 -12.61 -1.76
CA PHE A 209 -33.49 -13.74 -1.26
C PHE A 209 -33.81 -14.95 -2.10
N TYR A 210 -32.79 -15.57 -2.70
CA TYR A 210 -32.95 -16.70 -3.60
C TYR A 210 -32.58 -18.00 -2.89
N ASN A 211 -33.39 -19.02 -3.06
CA ASN A 211 -33.00 -20.36 -2.65
C ASN A 211 -32.11 -20.97 -3.73
N GLY A 212 -30.84 -21.35 -3.34
CA GLY A 212 -29.86 -21.87 -4.27
C GLY A 212 -30.24 -23.21 -4.97
N GLU A 213 -31.20 -23.93 -4.42
CA GLU A 213 -31.69 -25.24 -4.96
C GLU A 213 -32.95 -25.11 -5.81
N THR A 214 -33.72 -24.09 -5.60
CA THR A 214 -34.97 -23.82 -6.30
C THR A 214 -34.93 -22.44 -6.93
N SER A 215 -35.73 -22.22 -7.97
CA SER A 215 -35.90 -20.87 -8.55
C SER A 215 -36.77 -19.94 -7.71
N ASN A 216 -37.11 -20.35 -6.49
CA ASN A 216 -37.96 -19.58 -5.59
C ASN A 216 -37.19 -18.39 -5.01
N MET A 217 -37.91 -17.32 -4.85
CA MET A 217 -37.41 -16.04 -4.38
C MET A 217 -38.34 -15.50 -3.29
N ASP A 218 -37.75 -15.21 -2.12
CA ASP A 218 -38.45 -14.52 -1.06
C ASP A 218 -38.18 -13.03 -1.15
N LYS A 219 -39.21 -12.23 -0.91
CA LYS A 219 -39.10 -10.78 -0.92
C LYS A 219 -39.39 -10.23 0.49
N LEU A 220 -38.50 -9.40 0.99
CA LEU A 220 -38.72 -8.61 2.20
C LEU A 220 -38.54 -7.13 1.88
N THR A 221 -39.47 -6.31 2.34
CA THR A 221 -39.32 -4.85 2.21
C THR A 221 -38.72 -4.30 3.51
N TYR A 222 -37.65 -3.51 3.38
CA TYR A 222 -37.00 -2.83 4.49
C TYR A 222 -37.34 -1.34 4.46
N VAL A 223 -37.56 -0.78 5.65
CA VAL A 223 -37.71 0.66 5.87
C VAL A 223 -36.74 1.05 6.97
N ASN A 224 -35.76 1.87 6.67
CA ASN A 224 -34.71 2.30 7.62
C ASN A 224 -34.03 1.13 8.35
N GLY A 225 -33.77 0.02 7.64
CA GLY A 225 -33.06 -1.14 8.18
C GLY A 225 -33.96 -2.19 8.86
N GLU A 226 -35.19 -1.90 9.09
CA GLU A 226 -36.19 -2.81 9.73
C GLU A 226 -37.10 -3.43 8.66
N VAL A 227 -37.50 -4.70 8.87
CA VAL A 227 -38.48 -5.37 7.99
C VAL A 227 -39.83 -4.71 8.15
N TYR A 228 -40.36 -4.22 7.04
CA TYR A 228 -41.71 -3.66 7.03
C TYR A 228 -42.73 -4.78 7.08
N VAL A 229 -43.55 -4.76 8.12
CA VAL A 229 -44.74 -5.61 8.30
C VAL A 229 -45.97 -4.76 8.06
N PRO A 230 -46.78 -5.02 7.00
CA PRO A 230 -48.03 -4.29 6.81
C PRO A 230 -48.91 -4.41 8.06
N LYS A 231 -49.44 -3.30 8.54
CA LYS A 231 -50.51 -3.37 9.56
C LYS A 231 -51.73 -3.96 8.90
N ASP A 232 -52.25 -5.05 9.45
CA ASP A 232 -53.56 -5.54 9.05
C ASP A 232 -54.58 -4.42 9.25
N ASP A 233 -55.16 -3.93 8.18
CA ASP A 233 -56.28 -3.03 8.23
C ASP A 233 -57.49 -3.86 8.81
N LYS A 234 -57.72 -3.65 10.11
CA LYS A 234 -58.93 -4.20 10.79
C LYS A 234 -60.14 -3.32 10.51
#